data_d74f88cfbf8913ca44ba3d64f33c483a
#
_entry.id   d74f88cfbf8913ca44ba3d64f33c483a
#
_cell.length_a   1.000
_cell.length_b   1.000
_cell.length_c   1.000
_cell.angle_alpha   90.00
_cell.angle_beta   90.00
_cell.angle_gamma   90.00
#
_symmetry.space_group_name_H-M   'P 1'
#
loop_
_entity.id
_entity.type
_entity.pdbx_description
1 polymer ?
#
loop_
_entity_poly.entity_id
_entity_poly.type
_entity_poly.pdbx_seq_one_letter_code
_entity_poly.pdbx_strand_id
1 'polypeptide(L)'
;MRAMFVLTPPESKRLIGKAVASMEAVKEAKKHDRILIGHGSTNVYVIEEILGKEKAAALWKRDRYVSGILTRGFLCPSEAKDKPPILVLNRGEMEPPAPTMAEMLRDFGGKSVFIKGANAVDPEGNAAVLVANPEGGTIGYSIGMILARGIRLIAPVGLEKMIPSVRQALGVCGQQTFDYCQGLRVGMIPMPGATVVTEIAALKMLFGVESCHVASGGTGGSEGAVALVAEGNTDAMREAIRLIESIKGEPPLQPVKETCLTCAPASPAQPKGVPVPPRASRCMYTGKKDEDIPPYLRK
;
A
#
# COMPACT_ATOMS: atom_id res chain seq x y z
N MET A 1 -15.16 -15.59 -24.29
CA MET A 1 -16.25 -14.96 -23.51
C MET A 1 -15.77 -13.57 -23.08
N ARG A 2 -16.68 -12.58 -23.07
CA ARG A 2 -16.36 -11.21 -22.61
C ARG A 2 -17.32 -10.83 -21.49
N ALA A 3 -16.82 -10.21 -20.44
CA ALA A 3 -17.59 -9.73 -19.30
C ALA A 3 -17.13 -8.34 -18.85
N MET A 4 -18.01 -7.61 -18.18
CA MET A 4 -17.70 -6.34 -17.57
C MET A 4 -17.86 -6.44 -16.06
N PHE A 5 -16.87 -5.93 -15.31
CA PHE A 5 -16.83 -5.95 -13.87
C PHE A 5 -16.71 -4.53 -13.33
N VAL A 6 -17.37 -4.28 -12.20
CA VAL A 6 -17.15 -3.09 -11.39
C VAL A 6 -16.62 -3.55 -10.04
N LEU A 7 -15.47 -3.03 -9.62
CA LEU A 7 -14.84 -3.35 -8.34
C LEU A 7 -14.68 -2.07 -7.51
N THR A 8 -15.25 -2.06 -6.32
CA THR A 8 -14.95 -1.02 -5.33
C THR A 8 -13.51 -1.14 -4.84
N PRO A 9 -12.92 -0.09 -4.23
CA PRO A 9 -11.54 -0.17 -3.74
C PRO A 9 -11.25 -1.35 -2.80
N PRO A 10 -12.14 -1.77 -1.86
CA PRO A 10 -11.91 -2.98 -1.06
C PRO A 10 -11.90 -4.27 -1.90
N GLU A 11 -12.82 -4.41 -2.84
CA GLU A 11 -12.91 -5.57 -3.74
C GLU A 11 -11.67 -5.66 -4.64
N SER A 12 -11.22 -4.54 -5.20
CA SER A 12 -9.95 -4.42 -5.93
C SER A 12 -8.75 -4.89 -5.10
N LYS A 13 -8.65 -4.41 -3.86
CA LYS A 13 -7.56 -4.80 -2.96
C LYS A 13 -7.61 -6.30 -2.61
N ARG A 14 -8.80 -6.87 -2.48
CA ARG A 14 -8.97 -8.31 -2.27
C ARG A 14 -8.50 -9.11 -3.48
N LEU A 15 -8.90 -8.73 -4.68
CA LEU A 15 -8.46 -9.36 -5.93
C LEU A 15 -6.93 -9.30 -6.07
N ILE A 16 -6.34 -8.11 -5.88
CA ILE A 16 -4.90 -7.90 -5.92
C ILE A 16 -4.17 -8.73 -4.83
N GLY A 17 -4.73 -8.77 -3.61
CA GLY A 17 -4.19 -9.58 -2.53
C GLY A 17 -4.07 -11.06 -2.89
N LYS A 18 -5.13 -11.62 -3.48
CA LYS A 18 -5.15 -13.02 -3.98
C LYS A 18 -4.09 -13.25 -5.06
N ALA A 19 -3.96 -12.34 -6.01
CA ALA A 19 -2.97 -12.45 -7.07
C ALA A 19 -1.55 -12.41 -6.50
N VAL A 20 -1.23 -11.48 -5.61
CA VAL A 20 0.10 -11.39 -4.97
C VAL A 20 0.42 -12.66 -4.19
N ALA A 21 -0.52 -13.17 -3.40
CA ALA A 21 -0.33 -14.43 -2.64
C ALA A 21 -0.14 -15.66 -3.55
N SER A 22 -0.69 -15.62 -4.77
CA SER A 22 -0.56 -16.71 -5.77
C SER A 22 0.76 -16.69 -6.54
N MET A 23 1.53 -15.58 -6.50
CA MET A 23 2.79 -15.46 -7.22
C MET A 23 3.79 -16.52 -6.75
N GLU A 24 4.46 -17.17 -7.69
CA GLU A 24 5.46 -18.20 -7.38
C GLU A 24 6.57 -17.65 -6.48
N ALA A 25 7.05 -16.43 -6.75
CA ALA A 25 8.04 -15.77 -5.92
C ALA A 25 7.61 -15.62 -4.45
N VAL A 26 6.32 -15.34 -4.20
CA VAL A 26 5.76 -15.20 -2.84
C VAL A 26 5.61 -16.58 -2.18
N LYS A 27 5.13 -17.59 -2.91
CA LYS A 27 5.01 -18.95 -2.41
C LYS A 27 6.37 -19.56 -2.04
N GLU A 28 7.37 -19.39 -2.90
CA GLU A 28 8.73 -19.86 -2.66
C GLU A 28 9.39 -19.13 -1.48
N ALA A 29 9.26 -17.79 -1.41
CA ALA A 29 9.78 -17.04 -0.29
C ALA A 29 9.08 -17.40 1.03
N LYS A 30 7.76 -17.67 1.00
CA LYS A 30 7.01 -18.15 2.17
C LYS A 30 7.54 -19.48 2.68
N LYS A 31 7.96 -20.39 1.80
CA LYS A 31 8.48 -21.72 2.19
C LYS A 31 9.94 -21.70 2.60
N HIS A 32 10.78 -20.96 1.90
CA HIS A 32 12.23 -21.16 1.92
C HIS A 32 13.04 -19.93 2.24
N ASP A 33 12.42 -18.74 2.29
CA ASP A 33 13.12 -17.47 2.44
C ASP A 33 12.30 -16.47 3.29
N ARG A 34 12.48 -15.19 3.07
CA ARG A 34 11.86 -14.11 3.84
C ARG A 34 10.91 -13.26 2.99
N ILE A 35 9.86 -12.79 3.64
CA ILE A 35 8.92 -11.81 3.07
C ILE A 35 8.78 -10.66 4.05
N LEU A 36 9.06 -9.43 3.61
CA LEU A 36 8.68 -8.23 4.33
C LEU A 36 7.43 -7.63 3.70
N ILE A 37 6.42 -7.33 4.51
CA ILE A 37 5.19 -6.67 4.06
C ILE A 37 5.06 -5.34 4.80
N GLY A 38 5.25 -4.23 4.10
CA GLY A 38 5.12 -2.89 4.69
C GLY A 38 3.67 -2.53 4.99
N HIS A 39 3.46 -1.57 5.89
CA HIS A 39 2.12 -1.03 6.16
C HIS A 39 1.45 -0.50 4.88
N GLY A 40 0.15 -0.72 4.75
CA GLY A 40 -0.63 -0.23 3.61
C GLY A 40 -2.00 -0.88 3.50
N SER A 41 -2.99 -0.16 2.97
CA SER A 41 -4.36 -0.66 2.86
C SER A 41 -4.47 -1.91 1.99
N THR A 42 -3.78 -1.98 0.85
CA THR A 42 -3.77 -3.18 -0.01
C THR A 42 -3.03 -4.33 0.66
N ASN A 43 -1.96 -4.03 1.41
CA ASN A 43 -1.13 -5.03 2.08
C ASN A 43 -1.86 -5.77 3.20
N VAL A 44 -2.90 -5.18 3.80
CA VAL A 44 -3.79 -5.91 4.73
C VAL A 44 -4.39 -7.14 4.05
N TYR A 45 -4.91 -6.96 2.84
CA TYR A 45 -5.50 -8.08 2.07
C TYR A 45 -4.45 -9.09 1.63
N VAL A 46 -3.25 -8.63 1.26
CA VAL A 46 -2.12 -9.52 0.94
C VAL A 46 -1.76 -10.39 2.15
N ILE A 47 -1.68 -9.82 3.34
CA ILE A 47 -1.39 -10.56 4.58
C ILE A 47 -2.47 -11.60 4.86
N GLU A 48 -3.74 -11.22 4.73
CA GLU A 48 -4.89 -12.13 4.92
C GLU A 48 -4.87 -13.31 3.93
N GLU A 49 -4.42 -13.10 2.69
CA GLU A 49 -4.28 -14.18 1.70
C GLU A 49 -3.03 -15.05 1.93
N ILE A 50 -1.93 -14.48 2.42
CA ILE A 50 -0.70 -15.24 2.71
C ILE A 50 -0.84 -16.06 3.99
N LEU A 51 -1.39 -15.50 5.06
CA LEU A 51 -1.47 -16.14 6.39
C LEU A 51 -2.81 -16.87 6.63
N GLY A 52 -3.86 -16.51 5.90
CA GLY A 52 -5.25 -16.85 6.20
C GLY A 52 -5.90 -15.77 7.09
N LYS A 53 -7.21 -15.50 6.85
CA LYS A 53 -7.95 -14.43 7.54
C LYS A 53 -7.96 -14.60 9.08
N GLU A 54 -8.13 -15.81 9.57
CA GLU A 54 -8.16 -16.11 11.01
C GLU A 54 -6.82 -15.84 11.69
N LYS A 55 -5.71 -16.34 11.11
CA LYS A 55 -4.36 -16.11 11.64
C LYS A 55 -4.02 -14.62 11.60
N ALA A 56 -4.36 -13.92 10.52
CA ALA A 56 -4.14 -12.48 10.40
C ALA A 56 -4.95 -11.68 11.45
N ALA A 57 -6.22 -12.03 11.66
CA ALA A 57 -7.10 -11.39 12.66
C ALA A 57 -6.64 -11.62 14.10
N ALA A 58 -5.99 -12.74 14.39
CA ALA A 58 -5.42 -13.03 15.71
C ALA A 58 -4.18 -12.19 16.01
N LEU A 59 -3.49 -11.66 15.00
CA LEU A 59 -2.27 -10.86 15.20
C LEU A 59 -2.58 -9.41 15.56
N TRP A 60 -3.54 -8.78 14.90
CA TRP A 60 -3.95 -7.37 15.10
C TRP A 60 -5.25 -7.04 14.38
N LYS A 61 -5.84 -5.91 14.76
CA LYS A 61 -6.99 -5.35 14.02
C LYS A 61 -6.54 -4.88 12.64
N ARG A 62 -7.20 -5.35 11.57
CA ARG A 62 -6.86 -5.06 10.18
C ARG A 62 -6.69 -3.57 9.88
N ASP A 63 -7.51 -2.71 10.47
CA ASP A 63 -7.47 -1.26 10.25
C ASP A 63 -6.21 -0.60 10.82
N ARG A 64 -5.53 -1.24 11.77
CA ARG A 64 -4.29 -0.74 12.38
C ARG A 64 -3.05 -0.98 11.53
N TYR A 65 -3.10 -1.90 10.55
CA TYR A 65 -1.99 -2.13 9.63
C TYR A 65 -1.92 -1.10 8.49
N VAL A 66 -2.81 -0.11 8.48
CA VAL A 66 -2.83 0.96 7.48
C VAL A 66 -1.87 2.07 7.89
N SER A 67 -1.00 2.49 6.98
CA SER A 67 -0.17 3.69 7.11
C SER A 67 -0.61 4.69 6.05
N GLY A 68 -1.81 5.24 6.25
CA GLY A 68 -2.40 6.19 5.29
C GLY A 68 -1.71 7.55 5.37
N ILE A 69 -1.43 8.13 4.21
CA ILE A 69 -1.10 9.55 4.08
C ILE A 69 -2.32 10.32 3.58
N LEU A 70 -3.18 9.67 2.80
CA LEU A 70 -4.47 10.20 2.37
C LEU A 70 -5.56 9.59 3.25
N THR A 71 -5.99 10.33 4.27
CA THR A 71 -6.99 9.88 5.23
C THR A 71 -8.08 10.95 5.38
N ARG A 72 -9.33 10.56 5.14
CA ARG A 72 -10.49 11.48 5.21
C ARG A 72 -10.35 12.74 4.36
N GLY A 73 -9.77 12.63 3.16
CA GLY A 73 -9.59 13.75 2.23
C GLY A 73 -8.43 14.70 2.56
N PHE A 74 -7.55 14.34 3.50
CA PHE A 74 -6.40 15.14 3.90
C PHE A 74 -5.11 14.35 3.82
N LEU A 75 -3.98 15.08 3.74
CA LEU A 75 -2.64 14.51 3.86
C LEU A 75 -2.31 14.24 5.34
N CYS A 76 -3.09 13.34 5.95
CA CYS A 76 -2.95 12.97 7.36
C CYS A 76 -2.61 11.49 7.50
N PRO A 77 -1.71 11.13 8.45
CA PRO A 77 -1.41 9.73 8.72
C PRO A 77 -2.57 9.07 9.47
N SER A 78 -2.64 7.76 9.39
CA SER A 78 -3.44 6.98 10.32
C SER A 78 -2.80 7.01 11.72
N GLU A 79 -3.65 6.91 12.76
CA GLU A 79 -3.23 6.95 14.16
C GLU A 79 -2.09 5.97 14.45
N ALA A 80 -1.08 6.45 15.18
CA ALA A 80 0.11 5.66 15.54
C ALA A 80 -0.17 4.69 16.71
N LYS A 81 -1.17 5.01 17.55
CA LYS A 81 -1.55 4.17 18.69
C LYS A 81 -1.95 2.77 18.21
N ASP A 82 -1.44 1.75 18.88
CA ASP A 82 -1.70 0.32 18.59
C ASP A 82 -1.38 -0.11 17.13
N LYS A 83 -0.53 0.67 16.44
CA LYS A 83 -0.04 0.27 15.12
C LYS A 83 0.93 -0.89 15.28
N PRO A 84 0.66 -2.05 14.64
CA PRO A 84 1.57 -3.19 14.75
C PRO A 84 2.92 -2.88 14.07
N PRO A 85 3.97 -3.63 14.40
CA PRO A 85 5.24 -3.54 13.68
C PRO A 85 5.10 -3.97 12.23
N ILE A 86 6.08 -3.63 11.40
CA ILE A 86 6.18 -4.15 10.02
C ILE A 86 6.33 -5.66 10.10
N LEU A 87 5.53 -6.38 9.31
CA LEU A 87 5.54 -7.84 9.27
C LEU A 87 6.74 -8.35 8.46
N VAL A 88 7.55 -9.16 9.11
CA VAL A 88 8.58 -9.97 8.47
C VAL A 88 8.24 -11.44 8.71
N LEU A 89 8.19 -12.21 7.64
CA LEU A 89 8.04 -13.65 7.68
C LEU A 89 9.37 -14.31 7.28
N ASN A 90 9.78 -15.30 8.03
CA ASN A 90 10.89 -16.18 7.70
C ASN A 90 10.34 -17.60 7.57
N ARG A 91 10.36 -18.15 6.37
CA ARG A 91 9.78 -19.47 6.06
C ARG A 91 8.36 -19.66 6.58
N GLY A 92 7.55 -18.57 6.43
CA GLY A 92 6.14 -18.55 6.83
C GLY A 92 5.87 -18.22 8.29
N GLU A 93 6.89 -18.17 9.15
CA GLU A 93 6.76 -17.79 10.56
C GLU A 93 7.15 -16.32 10.77
N MET A 94 6.46 -15.66 11.72
CA MET A 94 6.74 -14.26 12.03
C MET A 94 8.09 -14.10 12.74
N GLU A 95 8.92 -13.19 12.25
CA GLU A 95 10.10 -12.76 12.99
C GLU A 95 9.76 -11.68 14.03
N PRO A 96 10.49 -11.62 15.14
CA PRO A 96 10.39 -10.52 16.08
C PRO A 96 10.66 -9.17 15.39
N PRO A 97 9.99 -8.07 15.82
CA PRO A 97 10.23 -6.76 15.24
C PRO A 97 11.69 -6.31 15.44
N ALA A 98 12.34 -5.90 14.36
CA ALA A 98 13.65 -5.26 14.44
C ALA A 98 13.51 -3.73 14.48
N PRO A 99 14.43 -3.01 15.18
CA PRO A 99 14.31 -1.57 15.40
C PRO A 99 14.57 -0.72 14.14
N THR A 100 15.30 -1.25 13.16
CA THR A 100 15.63 -0.51 11.94
C THR A 100 15.34 -1.30 10.68
N MET A 101 15.15 -0.61 9.55
CA MET A 101 14.97 -1.27 8.24
C MET A 101 16.21 -2.07 7.84
N ALA A 102 17.39 -1.59 8.16
CA ALA A 102 18.64 -2.30 7.87
C ALA A 102 18.71 -3.66 8.60
N GLU A 103 18.25 -3.70 9.86
CA GLU A 103 18.17 -4.93 10.63
C GLU A 103 17.07 -5.88 10.11
N MET A 104 15.89 -5.34 9.76
CA MET A 104 14.81 -6.12 9.15
C MET A 104 15.26 -6.79 7.85
N LEU A 105 16.10 -6.11 7.06
CA LEU A 105 16.58 -6.58 5.76
C LEU A 105 17.96 -7.28 5.84
N ARG A 106 18.53 -7.50 7.03
CA ARG A 106 19.89 -8.05 7.19
C ARG A 106 20.13 -9.27 6.33
N ASP A 107 19.24 -10.23 6.38
CA ASP A 107 19.36 -11.53 5.72
C ASP A 107 18.52 -11.65 4.44
N PHE A 108 18.06 -10.54 3.88
CA PHE A 108 17.31 -10.52 2.62
C PHE A 108 18.25 -10.53 1.43
N GLY A 109 17.89 -11.30 0.42
CA GLY A 109 18.61 -11.44 -0.86
C GLY A 109 17.69 -11.67 -2.04
N GLY A 110 18.25 -12.14 -3.17
CA GLY A 110 17.52 -12.28 -4.45
C GLY A 110 16.35 -13.26 -4.45
N LYS A 111 16.21 -14.12 -3.44
CA LYS A 111 15.05 -15.00 -3.26
C LYS A 111 14.00 -14.42 -2.32
N SER A 112 14.37 -13.41 -1.54
CA SER A 112 13.45 -12.72 -0.62
C SER A 112 12.50 -11.79 -1.36
N VAL A 113 11.36 -11.49 -0.73
CA VAL A 113 10.32 -10.64 -1.30
C VAL A 113 10.05 -9.45 -0.38
N PHE A 114 9.97 -8.25 -0.96
CA PHE A 114 9.56 -7.03 -0.29
C PHE A 114 8.26 -6.53 -0.91
N ILE A 115 7.19 -6.48 -0.12
CA ILE A 115 5.86 -6.08 -0.59
C ILE A 115 5.52 -4.70 -0.02
N LYS A 116 5.30 -3.72 -0.89
CA LYS A 116 4.97 -2.35 -0.50
C LYS A 116 3.92 -1.77 -1.44
N GLY A 117 2.75 -1.41 -0.89
CA GLY A 117 1.73 -0.69 -1.65
C GLY A 117 2.22 0.68 -2.13
N ALA A 118 1.59 1.19 -3.17
CA ALA A 118 1.87 2.49 -3.76
C ALA A 118 0.70 3.47 -3.56
N ASN A 119 0.97 4.77 -3.79
CA ASN A 119 -0.02 5.84 -3.80
C ASN A 119 -0.36 6.30 -5.22
N ALA A 120 0.48 5.97 -6.19
CA ALA A 120 0.30 6.29 -7.59
C ALA A 120 0.77 5.13 -8.47
N VAL A 121 0.10 4.94 -9.59
CA VAL A 121 0.48 4.08 -10.70
C VAL A 121 0.15 4.80 -11.99
N ASP A 122 0.93 4.62 -13.05
CA ASP A 122 0.66 5.20 -14.37
C ASP A 122 0.45 4.13 -15.44
N PRO A 123 -0.02 4.52 -16.64
CA PRO A 123 -0.25 3.58 -17.75
C PRO A 123 1.01 2.84 -18.22
N GLU A 124 2.20 3.38 -17.95
CA GLU A 124 3.49 2.75 -18.28
C GLU A 124 3.90 1.70 -17.26
N GLY A 125 3.09 1.51 -16.18
CA GLY A 125 3.36 0.54 -15.12
C GLY A 125 4.35 1.04 -14.06
N ASN A 126 4.66 2.34 -14.02
CA ASN A 126 5.44 2.91 -12.93
C ASN A 126 4.57 3.08 -11.68
N ALA A 127 5.16 2.82 -10.51
CA ALA A 127 4.50 3.03 -9.23
C ALA A 127 5.34 3.93 -8.32
N ALA A 128 4.65 4.70 -7.45
CA ALA A 128 5.32 5.58 -6.49
C ALA A 128 4.57 5.70 -5.17
N VAL A 129 5.30 6.03 -4.13
CA VAL A 129 4.81 6.16 -2.75
C VAL A 129 4.91 7.61 -2.30
N LEU A 130 3.83 8.17 -1.78
CA LEU A 130 3.86 9.44 -1.04
C LEU A 130 4.51 9.23 0.33
N VAL A 131 5.45 10.08 0.68
CA VAL A 131 6.21 9.98 1.93
C VAL A 131 6.18 11.29 2.71
N ALA A 132 5.76 11.22 3.97
CA ALA A 132 5.78 12.34 4.90
C ALA A 132 7.03 12.32 5.81
N ASN A 133 7.71 11.18 5.92
CA ASN A 133 8.99 11.12 6.62
C ASN A 133 10.09 11.77 5.77
N PRO A 134 10.92 12.68 6.32
CA PRO A 134 11.94 13.43 5.56
C PRO A 134 13.03 12.54 4.95
N GLU A 135 13.23 11.35 5.49
CA GLU A 135 14.22 10.38 5.00
C GLU A 135 13.55 9.29 4.12
N GLY A 136 12.30 9.55 3.67
CA GLY A 136 11.59 8.69 2.74
C GLY A 136 10.83 7.52 3.36
N GLY A 137 10.84 7.39 4.69
CA GLY A 137 10.10 6.33 5.40
C GLY A 137 10.49 4.92 4.98
N THR A 138 9.56 3.97 5.08
CA THR A 138 9.84 2.55 4.80
C THR A 138 10.51 2.34 3.43
N ILE A 139 10.01 2.98 2.38
CA ILE A 139 10.58 2.79 1.03
C ILE A 139 11.94 3.50 0.89
N GLY A 140 12.10 4.70 1.44
CA GLY A 140 13.35 5.45 1.39
C GLY A 140 14.50 4.72 2.08
N TYR A 141 14.24 4.13 3.27
CA TYR A 141 15.24 3.35 3.99
C TYR A 141 15.57 2.00 3.34
N SER A 142 14.74 1.49 2.44
CA SER A 142 14.90 0.15 1.89
C SER A 142 15.29 0.10 0.43
N ILE A 143 14.94 1.10 -0.40
CA ILE A 143 15.04 1.01 -1.86
C ILE A 143 16.48 0.76 -2.34
N GLY A 144 17.46 1.37 -1.72
CA GLY A 144 18.87 1.16 -2.06
C GLY A 144 19.32 -0.29 -1.79
N MET A 145 18.92 -0.86 -0.65
CA MET A 145 19.20 -2.25 -0.31
C MET A 145 18.47 -3.23 -1.22
N ILE A 146 17.20 -2.92 -1.54
CA ILE A 146 16.38 -3.74 -2.45
C ILE A 146 17.06 -3.88 -3.80
N LEU A 147 17.45 -2.75 -4.40
CA LEU A 147 18.07 -2.73 -5.72
C LEU A 147 19.48 -3.34 -5.70
N ALA A 148 20.31 -2.97 -4.72
CA ALA A 148 21.68 -3.45 -4.64
C ALA A 148 21.79 -4.95 -4.40
N ARG A 149 20.82 -5.55 -3.68
CA ARG A 149 20.82 -6.98 -3.35
C ARG A 149 19.95 -7.84 -4.26
N GLY A 150 19.21 -7.21 -5.18
CA GLY A 150 18.27 -7.91 -6.07
C GLY A 150 17.06 -8.49 -5.32
N ILE A 151 16.64 -7.89 -4.19
CA ILE A 151 15.43 -8.30 -3.47
C ILE A 151 14.21 -8.04 -4.37
N ARG A 152 13.31 -9.00 -4.47
CA ARG A 152 12.12 -8.88 -5.33
C ARG A 152 11.13 -7.90 -4.74
N LEU A 153 10.97 -6.74 -5.37
CA LEU A 153 10.03 -5.71 -4.97
C LEU A 153 8.67 -5.94 -5.67
N ILE A 154 7.61 -6.06 -4.89
CA ILE A 154 6.23 -6.17 -5.40
C ILE A 154 5.43 -4.96 -4.93
N ALA A 155 4.74 -4.32 -5.87
CA ALA A 155 3.92 -3.13 -5.65
C ALA A 155 2.43 -3.44 -5.92
N PRO A 156 1.67 -3.97 -4.93
CA PRO A 156 0.22 -4.10 -5.06
C PRO A 156 -0.44 -2.72 -5.02
N VAL A 157 -1.14 -2.35 -6.09
CA VAL A 157 -1.74 -1.03 -6.24
C VAL A 157 -2.99 -1.08 -7.11
N GLY A 158 -4.13 -0.59 -6.60
CA GLY A 158 -5.37 -0.52 -7.37
C GLY A 158 -5.37 0.62 -8.39
N LEU A 159 -6.10 0.43 -9.47
CA LEU A 159 -6.27 1.41 -10.54
C LEU A 159 -7.05 2.66 -10.08
N GLU A 160 -7.66 2.61 -8.88
CA GLU A 160 -8.18 3.82 -8.23
C GLU A 160 -7.09 4.87 -7.97
N LYS A 161 -5.82 4.49 -8.06
CA LYS A 161 -4.64 5.36 -7.88
C LYS A 161 -3.94 5.69 -9.19
N MET A 162 -4.61 5.45 -10.31
CA MET A 162 -4.07 5.79 -11.63
C MET A 162 -3.89 7.30 -11.76
N ILE A 163 -2.68 7.70 -12.15
CA ILE A 163 -2.34 9.08 -12.52
C ILE A 163 -1.74 9.11 -13.93
N PRO A 164 -1.78 10.23 -14.63
CA PRO A 164 -1.27 10.31 -16.00
C PRO A 164 0.22 9.96 -16.14
N SER A 165 1.06 10.35 -15.18
CA SER A 165 2.49 10.06 -15.19
C SER A 165 3.10 10.16 -13.80
N VAL A 166 3.71 9.08 -13.35
CA VAL A 166 4.54 9.05 -12.12
C VAL A 166 5.76 9.94 -12.27
N ARG A 167 6.38 9.97 -13.46
CA ARG A 167 7.55 10.82 -13.73
C ARG A 167 7.22 12.31 -13.55
N GLN A 168 6.09 12.78 -14.05
CA GLN A 168 5.66 14.16 -13.87
C GLN A 168 5.37 14.46 -12.39
N ALA A 169 4.68 13.54 -11.69
CA ALA A 169 4.37 13.70 -10.27
C ALA A 169 5.64 13.78 -9.41
N LEU A 170 6.68 13.01 -9.70
CA LEU A 170 7.98 13.08 -9.04
C LEU A 170 8.63 14.46 -9.19
N GLY A 171 8.48 15.10 -10.35
CA GLY A 171 9.07 16.41 -10.62
C GLY A 171 8.45 17.58 -9.83
N VAL A 172 7.23 17.38 -9.29
CA VAL A 172 6.49 18.44 -8.56
C VAL A 172 6.28 18.13 -7.08
N CYS A 173 6.64 16.93 -6.61
CA CYS A 173 6.51 16.54 -5.21
C CYS A 173 7.83 16.69 -4.46
N GLY A 174 7.78 17.43 -3.33
CA GLY A 174 8.92 17.59 -2.42
C GLY A 174 8.47 18.28 -1.14
N GLN A 175 8.79 17.73 0.00
CA GLN A 175 8.29 18.22 1.29
C GLN A 175 8.59 19.69 1.56
N GLN A 176 9.69 20.18 1.04
CA GLN A 176 10.15 21.56 1.26
C GLN A 176 9.80 22.52 0.11
N THR A 177 9.14 22.02 -0.94
CA THR A 177 8.77 22.82 -2.12
C THR A 177 7.35 23.38 -2.05
N PHE A 178 6.53 22.93 -1.09
CA PHE A 178 5.15 23.40 -0.94
C PHE A 178 5.06 24.57 0.03
N ASP A 179 4.41 25.64 -0.38
CA ASP A 179 4.01 26.74 0.50
C ASP A 179 2.83 26.36 1.39
N TYR A 180 1.87 25.60 0.82
CA TYR A 180 0.66 25.13 1.50
C TYR A 180 0.36 23.67 1.19
N CYS A 181 -0.09 22.91 2.20
CA CYS A 181 -0.63 21.55 2.08
C CYS A 181 -1.82 21.38 3.01
N GLN A 182 -2.82 20.62 2.56
CA GLN A 182 -3.94 20.20 3.40
C GLN A 182 -3.52 19.03 4.30
N GLY A 183 -2.63 19.26 5.24
CA GLY A 183 -2.05 18.28 6.13
C GLY A 183 -0.52 18.28 6.09
N LEU A 184 0.09 17.09 6.14
CA LEU A 184 1.54 16.93 6.08
C LEU A 184 2.09 17.32 4.70
N ARG A 185 3.28 17.91 4.69
CA ARG A 185 4.04 18.06 3.46
C ARG A 185 4.60 16.70 3.04
N VAL A 186 4.47 16.35 1.78
CA VAL A 186 4.87 15.05 1.27
C VAL A 186 5.85 15.16 0.11
N GLY A 187 6.78 14.22 0.06
CA GLY A 187 7.56 13.91 -1.13
C GLY A 187 6.99 12.66 -1.80
N MET A 188 7.59 12.27 -2.92
CA MET A 188 7.25 11.06 -3.63
C MET A 188 8.52 10.26 -3.95
N ILE A 189 8.47 8.94 -3.73
CA ILE A 189 9.58 8.03 -4.04
C ILE A 189 9.09 7.01 -5.07
N PRO A 190 9.78 6.87 -6.23
CA PRO A 190 9.47 5.86 -7.20
C PRO A 190 9.84 4.46 -6.70
N MET A 191 9.24 3.45 -7.28
CA MET A 191 9.51 2.03 -7.01
C MET A 191 10.13 1.36 -8.24
N PRO A 192 11.38 1.71 -8.61
CA PRO A 192 12.01 1.16 -9.79
C PRO A 192 12.20 -0.36 -9.68
N GLY A 193 11.96 -1.07 -10.77
CA GLY A 193 12.08 -2.53 -10.82
C GLY A 193 10.99 -3.30 -10.07
N ALA A 194 9.98 -2.62 -9.53
CA ALA A 194 8.88 -3.30 -8.86
C ALA A 194 8.00 -4.07 -9.85
N THR A 195 7.59 -5.28 -9.46
CA THR A 195 6.47 -5.96 -10.11
C THR A 195 5.18 -5.30 -9.64
N VAL A 196 4.59 -4.47 -10.50
CA VAL A 196 3.35 -3.75 -10.21
C VAL A 196 2.16 -4.68 -10.44
N VAL A 197 1.35 -4.89 -9.40
CA VAL A 197 0.15 -5.76 -9.45
C VAL A 197 -1.09 -4.90 -9.29
N THR A 198 -1.75 -4.63 -10.42
CA THR A 198 -3.07 -3.99 -10.50
C THR A 198 -4.16 -5.03 -10.67
N GLU A 199 -5.43 -4.61 -10.77
CA GLU A 199 -6.56 -5.50 -11.08
C GLU A 199 -6.38 -6.20 -12.43
N ILE A 200 -5.83 -5.50 -13.44
CA ILE A 200 -5.51 -6.07 -14.76
C ILE A 200 -4.47 -7.18 -14.62
N ALA A 201 -3.37 -6.87 -13.94
CA ALA A 201 -2.32 -7.85 -13.68
C ALA A 201 -2.85 -9.04 -12.86
N ALA A 202 -3.73 -8.78 -11.89
CA ALA A 202 -4.33 -9.82 -11.04
C ALA A 202 -5.21 -10.78 -11.85
N LEU A 203 -6.07 -10.28 -12.73
CA LEU A 203 -6.90 -11.11 -13.62
C LEU A 203 -6.05 -11.95 -14.58
N LYS A 204 -4.98 -11.35 -15.12
CA LYS A 204 -4.03 -12.07 -15.97
C LYS A 204 -3.29 -13.17 -15.22
N MET A 205 -2.79 -12.89 -14.02
CA MET A 205 -2.04 -13.84 -13.18
C MET A 205 -2.91 -15.00 -12.71
N LEU A 206 -4.14 -14.73 -12.31
CA LEU A 206 -5.03 -15.76 -11.72
C LEU A 206 -5.70 -16.62 -12.77
N PHE A 207 -6.07 -16.05 -13.92
CA PHE A 207 -6.94 -16.74 -14.89
C PHE A 207 -6.40 -16.72 -16.33
N GLY A 208 -5.32 -15.98 -16.60
CA GLY A 208 -4.83 -15.81 -17.98
C GLY A 208 -5.76 -14.99 -18.88
N VAL A 209 -6.73 -14.25 -18.30
CA VAL A 209 -7.64 -13.41 -19.08
C VAL A 209 -7.04 -12.03 -19.35
N GLU A 210 -7.31 -11.46 -20.52
CA GLU A 210 -6.96 -10.10 -20.85
C GLU A 210 -8.05 -9.16 -20.32
N SER A 211 -7.66 -7.99 -19.86
CA SER A 211 -8.62 -6.99 -19.39
C SER A 211 -8.17 -5.57 -19.67
N CYS A 212 -9.15 -4.69 -19.77
CA CYS A 212 -8.97 -3.26 -20.03
C CYS A 212 -9.73 -2.44 -18.99
N HIS A 213 -9.09 -1.40 -18.47
CA HIS A 213 -9.72 -0.41 -17.59
C HIS A 213 -10.48 0.60 -18.45
N VAL A 214 -11.80 0.66 -18.30
CA VAL A 214 -12.68 1.43 -19.17
C VAL A 214 -13.34 2.62 -18.48
N ALA A 215 -13.46 2.61 -17.13
CA ALA A 215 -14.00 3.71 -16.35
C ALA A 215 -13.58 3.62 -14.89
N SER A 216 -13.64 4.75 -14.18
CA SER A 216 -13.41 4.86 -12.74
C SER A 216 -14.40 5.81 -12.09
N GLY A 217 -14.54 5.72 -10.78
CA GLY A 217 -15.41 6.56 -9.98
C GLY A 217 -16.74 5.88 -9.69
N GLY A 218 -17.69 6.67 -9.20
CA GLY A 218 -19.01 6.20 -8.82
C GLY A 218 -19.57 6.99 -7.65
N THR A 219 -20.74 6.60 -7.18
CA THR A 219 -21.46 7.21 -6.05
C THR A 219 -22.04 6.11 -5.16
N GLY A 220 -22.48 6.47 -3.95
CA GLY A 220 -23.17 5.54 -3.06
C GLY A 220 -22.32 4.36 -2.62
N GLY A 221 -21.05 4.58 -2.26
CA GLY A 221 -20.11 3.55 -1.87
C GLY A 221 -19.24 3.02 -3.01
N SER A 222 -19.41 3.56 -4.22
CA SER A 222 -18.59 3.22 -5.39
C SER A 222 -17.52 4.28 -5.69
N GLU A 223 -17.26 5.22 -4.78
CA GLU A 223 -16.20 6.21 -4.94
C GLU A 223 -14.84 5.55 -5.04
N GLY A 224 -14.14 5.78 -6.16
CA GLY A 224 -12.89 5.12 -6.49
C GLY A 224 -13.04 3.70 -7.06
N ALA A 225 -14.25 3.28 -7.42
CA ALA A 225 -14.44 2.01 -8.13
C ALA A 225 -13.78 2.04 -9.50
N VAL A 226 -13.41 0.85 -10.00
CA VAL A 226 -12.88 0.65 -11.35
C VAL A 226 -13.81 -0.27 -12.14
N ALA A 227 -14.08 0.11 -13.39
CA ALA A 227 -14.80 -0.73 -14.33
C ALA A 227 -13.82 -1.36 -15.32
N LEU A 228 -13.87 -2.67 -15.44
CA LEU A 228 -12.98 -3.48 -16.28
C LEU A 228 -13.78 -4.29 -17.26
N VAL A 229 -13.38 -4.28 -18.53
CA VAL A 229 -13.82 -5.28 -19.51
C VAL A 229 -12.74 -6.35 -19.58
N ALA A 230 -13.13 -7.60 -19.37
CA ALA A 230 -12.25 -8.75 -19.44
C ALA A 230 -12.71 -9.73 -20.50
N GLU A 231 -11.77 -10.38 -21.19
CA GLU A 231 -12.05 -11.40 -22.19
C GLU A 231 -11.03 -12.54 -22.15
N GLY A 232 -11.51 -13.72 -22.48
CA GLY A 232 -10.71 -14.92 -22.51
C GLY A 232 -11.52 -16.15 -22.91
N ASN A 233 -10.92 -17.33 -22.78
CA ASN A 233 -11.68 -18.56 -22.96
C ASN A 233 -12.82 -18.67 -21.95
N THR A 234 -13.82 -19.46 -22.28
CA THR A 234 -15.06 -19.52 -21.49
C THR A 234 -14.85 -20.03 -20.06
N ASP A 235 -13.96 -20.99 -19.86
CA ASP A 235 -13.76 -21.59 -18.53
C ASP A 235 -12.96 -20.66 -17.63
N ALA A 236 -11.88 -20.04 -18.12
CA ALA A 236 -11.14 -19.03 -17.40
C ALA A 236 -12.02 -17.82 -17.02
N MET A 237 -12.89 -17.38 -17.94
CA MET A 237 -13.84 -16.30 -17.64
C MET A 237 -14.88 -16.69 -16.60
N ARG A 238 -15.38 -17.94 -16.61
CA ARG A 238 -16.28 -18.45 -15.56
C ARG A 238 -15.63 -18.47 -14.20
N GLU A 239 -14.35 -18.87 -14.11
CA GLU A 239 -13.58 -18.84 -12.87
C GLU A 239 -13.35 -17.40 -12.38
N ALA A 240 -13.00 -16.48 -13.29
CA ALA A 240 -12.87 -15.07 -12.97
C ALA A 240 -14.17 -14.47 -12.43
N ILE A 241 -15.31 -14.77 -13.07
CA ILE A 241 -16.64 -14.33 -12.62
C ILE A 241 -16.92 -14.85 -11.20
N ARG A 242 -16.75 -16.16 -10.95
CA ARG A 242 -16.98 -16.75 -9.62
C ARG A 242 -16.13 -16.09 -8.54
N LEU A 243 -14.84 -15.84 -8.83
CA LEU A 243 -13.98 -15.16 -7.87
C LEU A 243 -14.48 -13.75 -7.62
N ILE A 244 -14.77 -12.97 -8.65
CA ILE A 244 -15.24 -11.60 -8.51
C ILE A 244 -16.56 -11.55 -7.72
N GLU A 245 -17.52 -12.42 -8.02
CA GLU A 245 -18.76 -12.52 -7.25
C GLU A 245 -18.50 -12.87 -5.78
N SER A 246 -17.53 -13.73 -5.49
CA SER A 246 -17.19 -14.12 -4.11
C SER A 246 -16.55 -13.00 -3.27
N ILE A 247 -16.00 -11.98 -3.89
CA ILE A 247 -15.41 -10.83 -3.21
C ILE A 247 -16.31 -9.60 -3.23
N LYS A 248 -17.48 -9.66 -3.85
CA LYS A 248 -18.45 -8.56 -3.83
C LYS A 248 -18.89 -8.26 -2.41
N GLY A 249 -18.99 -6.96 -2.09
CA GLY A 249 -19.32 -6.52 -0.74
C GLY A 249 -18.17 -6.61 0.26
N GLU A 250 -16.92 -6.82 -0.18
CA GLU A 250 -15.76 -6.75 0.72
C GLU A 250 -15.76 -5.42 1.50
N PRO A 251 -15.75 -5.45 2.86
CA PRO A 251 -15.89 -4.24 3.65
C PRO A 251 -14.64 -3.35 3.54
N PRO A 252 -14.83 -2.01 3.51
CA PRO A 252 -13.73 -1.06 3.51
C PRO A 252 -12.98 -1.09 4.85
N LEU A 253 -11.68 -0.80 4.78
CA LEU A 253 -10.88 -0.53 5.98
C LEU A 253 -11.30 0.81 6.59
N GLN A 254 -11.33 0.89 7.92
CA GLN A 254 -11.73 2.06 8.69
C GLN A 254 -10.57 2.58 9.57
N PRO A 255 -9.46 3.04 8.96
CA PRO A 255 -8.36 3.58 9.75
C PRO A 255 -8.77 4.89 10.41
N VAL A 256 -8.36 5.05 11.67
CA VAL A 256 -8.56 6.30 12.40
C VAL A 256 -7.49 7.29 11.95
N LYS A 257 -7.89 8.53 11.65
CA LYS A 257 -6.97 9.64 11.38
C LYS A 257 -6.24 10.04 12.67
N GLU A 258 -4.93 10.31 12.58
CA GLU A 258 -4.16 10.82 13.72
C GLU A 258 -4.69 12.17 14.19
N THR A 259 -4.65 12.44 15.50
CA THR A 259 -4.99 13.74 16.06
C THR A 259 -3.88 14.75 15.74
N CYS A 260 -4.24 16.01 15.53
CA CYS A 260 -3.24 17.05 15.29
C CYS A 260 -2.32 17.23 16.51
N LEU A 261 -2.85 17.06 17.72
CA LEU A 261 -2.10 17.21 18.97
C LEU A 261 -0.93 16.21 19.09
N THR A 262 -1.18 14.95 18.73
CA THR A 262 -0.19 13.85 18.83
C THR A 262 0.49 13.53 17.52
N CYS A 263 0.10 14.22 16.43
CA CYS A 263 0.63 13.95 15.10
C CYS A 263 2.15 14.13 15.06
N ALA A 264 2.83 13.02 14.79
CA ALA A 264 4.26 12.99 14.56
C ALA A 264 4.53 12.21 13.27
N PRO A 265 5.26 12.77 12.30
CA PRO A 265 5.57 12.09 11.03
C PRO A 265 6.66 11.01 11.18
N ALA A 266 6.70 10.32 12.33
CA ALA A 266 7.67 9.27 12.59
C ALA A 266 7.39 8.04 11.73
N SER A 267 8.42 7.46 11.14
CA SER A 267 8.37 6.15 10.50
C SER A 267 8.74 5.06 11.51
N PRO A 268 8.03 3.92 11.54
CA PRO A 268 8.47 2.74 12.32
C PRO A 268 9.86 2.24 11.91
N ALA A 269 10.32 2.61 10.71
CA ALA A 269 11.62 2.27 10.18
C ALA A 269 12.73 3.29 10.54
N GLN A 270 12.38 4.40 11.21
CA GLN A 270 13.35 5.42 11.58
C GLN A 270 14.23 4.93 12.73
N PRO A 271 15.57 5.06 12.63
CA PRO A 271 16.47 4.72 13.73
C PRO A 271 16.12 5.53 14.99
N LYS A 272 16.11 4.89 16.16
CA LYS A 272 15.91 5.57 17.43
C LYS A 272 17.04 6.59 17.66
N GLY A 273 16.67 7.81 18.08
CA GLY A 273 17.64 8.86 18.39
C GLY A 273 18.07 9.73 17.23
N VAL A 274 17.60 9.49 16.00
CA VAL A 274 17.83 10.42 14.88
C VAL A 274 16.79 11.56 14.97
N PRO A 275 17.21 12.82 15.17
CA PRO A 275 16.28 13.93 15.22
C PRO A 275 15.59 14.14 13.87
N VAL A 276 14.27 14.26 13.89
CA VAL A 276 13.53 14.73 12.70
C VAL A 276 13.86 16.22 12.51
N PRO A 277 14.34 16.64 11.33
CA PRO A 277 14.63 18.06 11.10
C PRO A 277 13.41 18.93 11.41
N PRO A 278 13.57 20.09 12.09
CA PRO A 278 12.46 20.89 12.61
C PRO A 278 11.44 21.37 11.57
N ARG A 279 11.85 21.44 10.29
CA ARG A 279 10.99 21.90 9.17
C ARG A 279 10.48 20.79 8.26
N ALA A 280 10.90 19.56 8.49
CA ALA A 280 10.54 18.46 7.61
C ALA A 280 9.10 18.00 7.87
N SER A 281 8.30 17.93 6.82
CA SER A 281 6.96 17.36 6.75
C SER A 281 5.89 17.85 7.74
N ARG A 282 6.18 18.85 8.58
CA ARG A 282 5.21 19.31 9.57
C ARG A 282 4.04 20.05 8.91
N CYS A 283 2.85 19.57 9.18
CA CYS A 283 1.62 20.31 8.97
C CYS A 283 1.58 21.51 9.92
N MET A 284 1.01 22.64 9.48
CA MET A 284 0.84 23.84 10.30
C MET A 284 -0.04 23.63 11.56
N TYR A 285 -0.76 22.52 11.61
CA TYR A 285 -1.64 22.15 12.72
C TYR A 285 -1.03 21.09 13.66
N THR A 286 0.18 20.63 13.40
CA THR A 286 0.88 19.66 14.27
C THR A 286 1.09 20.24 15.68
N GLY A 287 0.67 19.49 16.69
CA GLY A 287 0.77 19.89 18.10
C GLY A 287 -0.35 20.83 18.58
N LYS A 288 -1.30 21.18 17.72
CA LYS A 288 -2.46 22.02 18.08
C LYS A 288 -3.62 21.18 18.63
N LYS A 289 -4.34 21.75 19.58
CA LYS A 289 -5.58 21.20 20.12
C LYS A 289 -6.73 21.32 19.12
N ASP A 290 -7.79 20.55 19.31
CA ASP A 290 -8.96 20.57 18.43
C ASP A 290 -9.64 21.97 18.34
N GLU A 291 -9.60 22.76 19.41
CA GLU A 291 -10.13 24.14 19.44
C GLU A 291 -9.35 25.09 18.51
N ASP A 292 -8.05 24.83 18.31
CA ASP A 292 -7.12 25.66 17.53
C ASP A 292 -7.01 25.24 16.05
N ILE A 293 -7.81 24.25 15.63
CA ILE A 293 -7.77 23.75 14.25
C ILE A 293 -9.14 23.92 13.58
N PRO A 294 -9.17 24.07 12.24
CA PRO A 294 -10.42 24.15 11.50
C PRO A 294 -11.35 22.94 11.76
N PRO A 295 -12.68 23.14 11.80
CA PRO A 295 -13.64 22.05 12.06
C PRO A 295 -13.47 20.82 11.15
N TYR A 296 -13.11 21.03 9.88
CA TYR A 296 -12.93 19.95 8.91
C TYR A 296 -11.70 19.04 9.20
N LEU A 297 -10.77 19.47 10.04
CA LEU A 297 -9.62 18.66 10.49
C LEU A 297 -9.86 17.94 11.81
N ARG A 298 -10.90 18.31 12.55
CA ARG A 298 -11.25 17.65 13.81
C ARG A 298 -11.66 16.20 13.57
N LYS A 299 -11.55 15.36 14.58
CA LYS A 299 -11.95 13.95 14.51
C LYS A 299 -13.45 13.78 14.23
#